data_5caa27ef5e399e14ef2a65c8226f6e68
#
_entry.id   5caa27ef5e399e14ef2a65c8226f6e68
#
_cell.length_a   1.000
_cell.length_b   1.000
_cell.length_c   1.000
_cell.angle_alpha   90.00
_cell.angle_beta   90.00
_cell.angle_gamma   90.00
#
_symmetry.space_group_name_H-M   'P 1'
#
loop_
_entity.id
_entity.type
_entity.pdbx_description
1 polymer ?
#
loop_
_entity_poly.entity_id
_entity_poly.type
_entity_poly.pdbx_seq_one_letter_code
_entity_poly.pdbx_strand_id
1 'polypeptide(L)'
;MGKTKIIFWLLVGPIILLALLNFLLVFTPEMGFDALWYHLTLPKLWLLKHRWYFPGGLLYYSVMPRLAETLYIPLIHFTGTIGPKLLQYLAGLGTGLLIWKILADQKQAVLWRLVGVSLFYCTWLVSWQSGSAYIDLIRTFLETTALFYLLRGSWKKGGLFLGLAIGTKWLALGSLVIYALVFGTPLIFPALLVSLPWFYLAYFYTGNPVYPLFSGVITNSFVGFGSIFRHLIMAPYYLTKPFDDFLSPLIGLLFILALLALRSEKKSLRRISLVAVLGSCLSLILDPPSSRFLLPFLPSLVVSSVSFVSALNKVWYRQVFVFLVCLSGFFILSLRVMAMSKYLPLFTGQVSSTDFLDSFADRLPETFLDGDHFVRDLPQDSRILVDKLHNLYYFPRDFDHTSWVVDRNGYDFLVTIGEDPKKFPGQLIHTNSVGIQVFKLR
;
A
#
# COMPACT_ATOMS: atom_id res chain seq x y z
N MET A 1 16.86 19.80 32.91
CA MET A 1 15.50 19.34 32.64
C MET A 1 14.83 19.94 31.39
N GLY A 2 15.14 21.17 30.97
CA GLY A 2 14.47 21.81 29.81
C GLY A 2 14.73 21.15 28.44
N LYS A 3 16.00 20.91 28.07
CA LYS A 3 16.36 20.41 26.71
C LYS A 3 15.74 19.05 26.38
N THR A 4 15.71 18.10 27.31
CA THR A 4 15.15 16.76 27.09
C THR A 4 13.63 16.82 26.88
N LYS A 5 12.93 17.69 27.59
CA LYS A 5 11.46 17.92 27.41
C LYS A 5 11.16 18.52 26.02
N ILE A 6 11.98 19.45 25.57
CA ILE A 6 11.81 20.08 24.25
C ILE A 6 11.97 19.01 23.15
N ILE A 7 13.04 18.23 23.16
CA ILE A 7 13.29 17.16 22.17
C ILE A 7 12.13 16.13 22.20
N PHE A 8 11.63 15.78 23.38
CA PHE A 8 10.48 14.88 23.50
C PHE A 8 9.28 15.41 22.71
N TRP A 9 8.90 16.67 22.91
CA TRP A 9 7.75 17.25 22.20
C TRP A 9 8.01 17.50 20.71
N LEU A 10 9.25 17.77 20.31
CA LEU A 10 9.63 17.87 18.88
C LEU A 10 9.50 16.52 18.14
N LEU A 11 9.61 15.39 18.83
CA LEU A 11 9.37 14.05 18.24
C LEU A 11 7.89 13.65 18.32
N VAL A 12 7.26 13.85 19.47
CA VAL A 12 5.89 13.38 19.73
C VAL A 12 4.84 14.24 19.00
N GLY A 13 5.05 15.55 18.92
CA GLY A 13 4.12 16.47 18.26
C GLY A 13 3.81 16.08 16.82
N PRO A 14 4.82 15.94 15.93
CA PRO A 14 4.59 15.48 14.56
C PRO A 14 3.91 14.12 14.47
N ILE A 15 4.25 13.15 15.33
CA ILE A 15 3.61 11.83 15.35
C ILE A 15 2.11 11.97 15.64
N ILE A 16 1.74 12.69 16.71
CA ILE A 16 0.33 12.87 17.10
C ILE A 16 -0.43 13.62 16.00
N LEU A 17 0.13 14.72 15.50
CA LEU A 17 -0.54 15.54 14.50
C LEU A 17 -0.75 14.76 13.19
N LEU A 18 0.27 14.01 12.73
CA LEU A 18 0.12 13.14 11.56
C LEU A 18 -0.89 12.02 11.80
N ALA A 19 -0.92 11.43 13.00
CA ALA A 19 -1.93 10.42 13.33
C ALA A 19 -3.34 10.98 13.26
N LEU A 20 -3.57 12.18 13.80
CA LEU A 20 -4.87 12.86 13.73
C LEU A 20 -5.26 13.23 12.30
N LEU A 21 -4.33 13.79 11.52
CA LEU A 21 -4.57 14.13 10.11
C LEU A 21 -4.89 12.89 9.28
N ASN A 22 -4.14 11.81 9.47
CA ASN A 22 -4.38 10.55 8.75
C ASN A 22 -5.72 9.91 9.17
N PHE A 23 -6.11 10.03 10.44
CA PHE A 23 -7.43 9.59 10.90
C PHE A 23 -8.56 10.37 10.23
N LEU A 24 -8.44 11.68 10.12
CA LEU A 24 -9.43 12.49 9.39
C LEU A 24 -9.56 12.06 7.93
N LEU A 25 -8.46 11.69 7.27
CA LEU A 25 -8.49 11.22 5.88
C LEU A 25 -9.22 9.88 5.70
N VAL A 26 -9.37 9.09 6.75
CA VAL A 26 -10.19 7.86 6.67
C VAL A 26 -11.62 8.18 6.23
N PHE A 27 -12.14 9.36 6.57
CA PHE A 27 -13.52 9.78 6.26
C PHE A 27 -13.67 10.55 4.94
N THR A 28 -12.59 10.71 4.17
CA THR A 28 -12.67 11.35 2.85
C THR A 28 -12.93 10.32 1.74
N PRO A 29 -13.40 10.73 0.55
CA PRO A 29 -13.47 9.84 -0.61
C PRO A 29 -12.10 9.23 -0.94
N GLU A 30 -12.09 8.00 -1.47
CA GLU A 30 -10.87 7.37 -1.92
C GLU A 30 -10.46 7.92 -3.28
N MET A 31 -9.16 8.19 -3.45
CA MET A 31 -8.59 8.72 -4.69
C MET A 31 -7.36 7.92 -5.15
N GLY A 32 -6.99 6.89 -4.43
CA GLY A 32 -5.82 6.07 -4.75
C GLY A 32 -6.08 5.17 -5.96
N PHE A 33 -5.21 5.23 -6.96
CA PHE A 33 -5.39 4.49 -8.21
C PHE A 33 -5.58 2.98 -7.99
N ASP A 34 -4.63 2.30 -7.33
CA ASP A 34 -4.73 0.86 -7.07
C ASP A 34 -5.94 0.52 -6.16
N ALA A 35 -6.28 1.44 -5.22
CA ALA A 35 -7.45 1.27 -4.36
C ALA A 35 -8.74 1.24 -5.17
N LEU A 36 -8.92 2.19 -6.10
CA LEU A 36 -10.10 2.27 -6.97
C LEU A 36 -10.08 1.22 -8.08
N TRP A 37 -8.88 0.81 -8.53
CA TRP A 37 -8.75 -0.19 -9.58
C TRP A 37 -9.18 -1.58 -9.09
N TYR A 38 -8.49 -2.15 -8.09
CA TYR A 38 -8.73 -3.55 -7.71
C TYR A 38 -8.90 -3.79 -6.20
N HIS A 39 -8.26 -3.01 -5.30
CA HIS A 39 -8.36 -3.29 -3.87
C HIS A 39 -9.78 -3.11 -3.31
N LEU A 40 -10.55 -2.15 -3.81
CA LEU A 40 -11.95 -1.92 -3.45
C LEU A 40 -12.92 -2.50 -4.47
N THR A 41 -12.58 -2.44 -5.77
CA THR A 41 -13.47 -2.91 -6.86
C THR A 41 -13.72 -4.41 -6.77
N LEU A 42 -12.69 -5.23 -6.53
CA LEU A 42 -12.86 -6.69 -6.41
C LEU A 42 -13.80 -7.09 -5.27
N PRO A 43 -13.57 -6.67 -4.01
CA PRO A 43 -14.50 -6.99 -2.93
C PRO A 43 -15.91 -6.51 -3.20
N LYS A 44 -16.07 -5.34 -3.81
CA LYS A 44 -17.39 -4.81 -4.20
C LYS A 44 -18.08 -5.68 -5.25
N LEU A 45 -17.36 -6.11 -6.29
CA LEU A 45 -17.90 -7.03 -7.29
C LEU A 45 -18.31 -8.37 -6.69
N TRP A 46 -17.53 -8.92 -5.76
CA TRP A 46 -17.88 -10.15 -5.07
C TRP A 46 -19.13 -10.00 -4.21
N LEU A 47 -19.33 -8.83 -3.57
CA LEU A 47 -20.56 -8.49 -2.86
C LEU A 47 -21.77 -8.39 -3.82
N LEU A 48 -21.64 -7.66 -4.92
CA LEU A 48 -22.70 -7.45 -5.88
C LEU A 48 -23.14 -8.76 -6.57
N LYS A 49 -22.18 -9.63 -6.91
CA LYS A 49 -22.43 -10.92 -7.56
C LYS A 49 -22.67 -12.08 -6.58
N HIS A 50 -22.63 -11.83 -5.27
CA HIS A 50 -22.80 -12.82 -4.19
C HIS A 50 -21.92 -14.08 -4.35
N ARG A 51 -20.74 -13.94 -4.96
CA ARG A 51 -19.79 -15.05 -5.19
C ARG A 51 -18.37 -14.55 -5.38
N TRP A 52 -17.42 -15.37 -4.97
CA TRP A 52 -16.03 -15.22 -5.38
C TRP A 52 -15.88 -15.76 -6.81
N TYR A 53 -15.24 -14.99 -7.67
CA TYR A 53 -14.93 -15.40 -9.03
C TYR A 53 -13.71 -14.62 -9.55
N PHE A 54 -13.18 -15.12 -10.65
CA PHE A 54 -12.06 -14.51 -11.37
C PHE A 54 -12.62 -13.79 -12.62
N PRO A 55 -12.75 -12.47 -12.61
CA PRO A 55 -13.18 -11.74 -13.82
C PRO A 55 -12.19 -11.90 -14.97
N GLY A 56 -10.90 -11.86 -14.69
CA GLY A 56 -9.85 -11.79 -15.71
C GLY A 56 -9.69 -10.38 -16.29
N GLY A 57 -9.16 -10.28 -17.53
CA GLY A 57 -9.00 -9.02 -18.23
C GLY A 57 -8.34 -7.94 -17.40
N LEU A 58 -8.95 -6.78 -17.29
CA LEU A 58 -8.51 -5.65 -16.48
C LEU A 58 -8.21 -6.04 -15.01
N LEU A 59 -8.99 -6.98 -14.45
CA LEU A 59 -8.84 -7.44 -13.08
C LEU A 59 -8.04 -8.75 -12.98
N TYR A 60 -6.99 -8.92 -13.78
CA TYR A 60 -6.14 -10.11 -13.76
C TYR A 60 -5.48 -10.39 -12.40
N TYR A 61 -5.37 -9.38 -11.53
CA TYR A 61 -4.92 -9.57 -10.15
C TYR A 61 -5.88 -10.37 -9.27
N SER A 62 -7.14 -10.60 -9.68
CA SER A 62 -8.20 -11.17 -8.81
C SER A 62 -7.93 -12.57 -8.28
N VAL A 63 -7.02 -13.35 -8.89
CA VAL A 63 -6.61 -14.67 -8.40
C VAL A 63 -5.29 -14.67 -7.63
N MET A 64 -4.61 -13.53 -7.53
CA MET A 64 -3.41 -13.40 -6.70
C MET A 64 -3.80 -13.47 -5.21
N PRO A 65 -2.84 -13.64 -4.28
CA PRO A 65 -3.13 -13.58 -2.85
C PRO A 65 -3.88 -12.30 -2.46
N ARG A 66 -5.04 -12.44 -1.78
CA ARG A 66 -6.05 -11.40 -1.55
C ARG A 66 -6.58 -11.35 -0.11
N LEU A 67 -5.73 -11.64 0.87
CA LEU A 67 -6.17 -11.63 2.27
C LEU A 67 -6.75 -10.27 2.68
N ALA A 68 -6.10 -9.17 2.31
CA ALA A 68 -6.57 -7.84 2.68
C ALA A 68 -7.92 -7.51 2.00
N GLU A 69 -8.06 -7.80 0.70
CA GLU A 69 -9.30 -7.59 -0.05
C GLU A 69 -10.42 -8.48 0.47
N THR A 70 -10.11 -9.67 0.95
CA THR A 70 -11.08 -10.54 1.65
C THR A 70 -11.59 -9.89 2.94
N LEU A 71 -10.69 -9.31 3.72
CA LEU A 71 -11.07 -8.56 4.92
C LEU A 71 -11.86 -7.29 4.58
N TYR A 72 -11.65 -6.72 3.39
CA TYR A 72 -12.39 -5.56 2.92
C TYR A 72 -13.86 -5.87 2.58
N ILE A 73 -14.21 -7.13 2.25
CA ILE A 73 -15.61 -7.50 1.93
C ILE A 73 -16.59 -7.03 3.00
N PRO A 74 -16.51 -7.50 4.27
CA PRO A 74 -17.44 -7.04 5.30
C PRO A 74 -17.27 -5.54 5.61
N LEU A 75 -16.05 -5.01 5.55
CA LEU A 75 -15.79 -3.60 5.82
C LEU A 75 -16.47 -2.68 4.78
N ILE A 76 -16.40 -3.02 3.50
CA ILE A 76 -17.08 -2.27 2.43
C ILE A 76 -18.59 -2.38 2.59
N HIS A 77 -19.11 -3.56 2.91
CA HIS A 77 -20.54 -3.76 3.09
C HIS A 77 -21.15 -2.83 4.15
N PHE A 78 -20.47 -2.67 5.30
CA PHE A 78 -20.99 -1.87 6.41
C PHE A 78 -20.58 -0.40 6.40
N THR A 79 -19.44 -0.06 5.82
CA THR A 79 -18.83 1.26 6.00
C THR A 79 -18.29 1.91 4.71
N GLY A 80 -18.50 1.29 3.55
CA GLY A 80 -17.93 1.76 2.30
C GLY A 80 -16.40 1.79 2.35
N THR A 81 -15.79 2.91 1.97
CA THR A 81 -14.32 3.07 1.97
C THR A 81 -13.72 3.25 3.36
N ILE A 82 -14.52 3.63 4.36
CA ILE A 82 -14.03 3.98 5.71
C ILE A 82 -13.36 2.78 6.37
N GLY A 83 -14.00 1.60 6.38
CA GLY A 83 -13.46 0.42 7.03
C GLY A 83 -12.12 -0.06 6.46
N PRO A 84 -11.98 -0.23 5.14
CA PRO A 84 -10.69 -0.53 4.50
C PRO A 84 -9.59 0.48 4.84
N LYS A 85 -9.87 1.78 4.78
CA LYS A 85 -8.93 2.85 5.13
C LYS A 85 -8.57 2.81 6.62
N LEU A 86 -9.54 2.55 7.50
CA LEU A 86 -9.32 2.41 8.93
C LEU A 86 -8.41 1.21 9.24
N LEU A 87 -8.60 0.07 8.57
CA LEU A 87 -7.73 -1.10 8.73
C LEU A 87 -6.28 -0.77 8.35
N GLN A 88 -6.08 -0.07 7.24
CA GLN A 88 -4.77 0.39 6.79
C GLN A 88 -4.13 1.37 7.78
N TYR A 89 -4.91 2.34 8.29
CA TYR A 89 -4.50 3.27 9.33
C TYR A 89 -4.03 2.56 10.61
N LEU A 90 -4.83 1.61 11.10
CA LEU A 90 -4.51 0.82 12.30
C LEU A 90 -3.26 -0.05 12.10
N ALA A 91 -3.04 -0.59 10.89
CA ALA A 91 -1.83 -1.34 10.56
C ALA A 91 -0.59 -0.43 10.63
N GLY A 92 -0.67 0.82 10.18
CA GLY A 92 0.39 1.81 10.32
C GLY A 92 0.74 2.11 11.79
N LEU A 93 -0.26 2.37 12.61
CA LEU A 93 -0.09 2.58 14.06
C LEU A 93 0.47 1.33 14.76
N GLY A 94 -0.06 0.15 14.43
CA GLY A 94 0.40 -1.14 14.95
C GLY A 94 1.86 -1.41 14.61
N THR A 95 2.31 -1.03 13.42
CA THR A 95 3.72 -1.13 13.02
C THR A 95 4.60 -0.20 13.87
N GLY A 96 4.17 1.04 14.11
CA GLY A 96 4.86 1.96 15.02
C GLY A 96 5.01 1.38 16.44
N LEU A 97 3.94 0.75 16.96
CA LEU A 97 3.97 0.06 18.26
C LEU A 97 4.94 -1.15 18.26
N LEU A 98 5.01 -1.90 17.17
CA LEU A 98 5.97 -3.00 17.04
C LEU A 98 7.41 -2.51 17.01
N ILE A 99 7.71 -1.42 16.30
CA ILE A 99 9.04 -0.76 16.32
C ILE A 99 9.39 -0.36 17.75
N TRP A 100 8.46 0.27 18.47
CA TRP A 100 8.66 0.61 19.88
C TRP A 100 9.00 -0.63 20.74
N LYS A 101 8.27 -1.73 20.58
CA LYS A 101 8.50 -2.99 21.32
C LYS A 101 9.83 -3.63 20.94
N ILE A 102 10.18 -3.69 19.65
CA ILE A 102 11.46 -4.26 19.20
C ILE A 102 12.64 -3.44 19.76
N LEU A 103 12.56 -2.11 19.74
CA LEU A 103 13.58 -1.24 20.34
C LEU A 103 13.63 -1.40 21.86
N ALA A 104 12.51 -1.66 22.53
CA ALA A 104 12.49 -1.97 23.96
C ALA A 104 13.23 -3.29 24.26
N ASP A 105 13.00 -4.33 23.45
CA ASP A 105 13.72 -5.62 23.55
C ASP A 105 15.23 -5.45 23.28
N GLN A 106 15.62 -4.50 22.42
CA GLN A 106 17.01 -4.09 22.21
C GLN A 106 17.57 -3.19 23.34
N LYS A 107 16.81 -3.02 24.45
CA LYS A 107 17.16 -2.20 25.63
C LYS A 107 17.42 -0.72 25.31
N GLN A 108 16.74 -0.18 24.29
CA GLN A 108 16.83 1.23 23.94
C GLN A 108 16.07 2.10 24.94
N ALA A 109 16.64 3.27 25.30
CA ALA A 109 15.96 4.26 26.14
C ALA A 109 14.72 4.82 25.44
N VAL A 110 13.76 5.35 26.20
CA VAL A 110 12.48 5.88 25.70
C VAL A 110 12.66 6.89 24.56
N LEU A 111 13.65 7.78 24.66
CA LEU A 111 13.95 8.75 23.60
C LEU A 111 14.25 8.04 22.26
N TRP A 112 15.06 7.01 22.26
CA TRP A 112 15.42 6.27 21.04
C TRP A 112 14.26 5.47 20.47
N ARG A 113 13.33 5.02 21.32
CA ARG A 113 12.08 4.38 20.87
C ARG A 113 11.19 5.40 20.15
N LEU A 114 11.09 6.63 20.70
CA LEU A 114 10.38 7.74 20.05
C LEU A 114 11.02 8.12 18.71
N VAL A 115 12.34 8.21 18.65
CA VAL A 115 13.09 8.44 17.40
C VAL A 115 12.74 7.37 16.36
N GLY A 116 12.68 6.09 16.76
CA GLY A 116 12.29 5.00 15.85
C GLY A 116 10.85 5.12 15.35
N VAL A 117 9.89 5.40 16.24
CA VAL A 117 8.50 5.59 15.83
C VAL A 117 8.37 6.82 14.92
N SER A 118 9.06 7.93 15.23
CA SER A 118 9.07 9.13 14.39
C SER A 118 9.63 8.85 13.00
N LEU A 119 10.78 8.15 12.90
CA LEU A 119 11.36 7.78 11.61
C LEU A 119 10.45 6.94 10.72
N PHE A 120 9.62 6.09 11.31
CA PHE A 120 8.65 5.29 10.57
C PHE A 120 7.39 6.11 10.27
N TYR A 121 6.72 6.63 11.30
CA TYR A 121 5.38 7.21 11.14
C TYR A 121 5.39 8.58 10.44
N CYS A 122 6.47 9.37 10.65
CA CYS A 122 6.70 10.62 9.92
C CYS A 122 7.41 10.38 8.57
N THR A 123 7.07 9.32 7.87
CA THR A 123 7.46 9.02 6.49
C THR A 123 6.31 9.38 5.56
N TRP A 124 6.59 10.05 4.44
CA TRP A 124 5.52 10.49 3.52
C TRP A 124 4.62 9.34 3.07
N LEU A 125 5.22 8.24 2.62
CA LEU A 125 4.47 7.09 2.12
C LEU A 125 3.61 6.43 3.21
N VAL A 126 4.13 6.30 4.45
CA VAL A 126 3.36 5.78 5.60
C VAL A 126 2.18 6.69 5.90
N SER A 127 2.42 8.01 5.95
CA SER A 127 1.36 8.99 6.22
C SER A 127 0.32 9.01 5.10
N TRP A 128 0.76 8.94 3.83
CA TRP A 128 -0.16 8.92 2.69
C TRP A 128 -1.03 7.66 2.69
N GLN A 129 -0.43 6.48 2.79
CA GLN A 129 -1.17 5.22 2.78
C GLN A 129 -2.04 4.99 4.02
N SER A 130 -1.72 5.63 5.14
CA SER A 130 -2.58 5.56 6.33
C SER A 130 -3.99 6.15 6.11
N GLY A 131 -4.18 6.97 5.09
CA GLY A 131 -5.49 7.53 4.74
C GLY A 131 -6.10 6.96 3.46
N SER A 132 -5.58 5.85 2.93
CA SER A 132 -6.00 5.23 1.67
C SER A 132 -6.28 3.73 1.82
N ALA A 133 -7.12 3.17 0.96
CA ALA A 133 -7.50 1.74 0.97
C ALA A 133 -6.51 0.86 0.18
N TYR A 134 -5.20 1.16 0.28
CA TYR A 134 -4.12 0.28 -0.17
C TYR A 134 -3.96 -0.90 0.80
N ILE A 135 -2.96 -1.76 0.57
CA ILE A 135 -2.69 -2.95 1.41
C ILE A 135 -1.26 -3.01 1.95
N ASP A 136 -0.41 -2.05 1.57
CA ASP A 136 1.04 -2.14 1.86
C ASP A 136 1.36 -1.95 3.35
N LEU A 137 0.58 -1.14 4.10
CA LEU A 137 0.76 -1.04 5.56
C LEU A 137 0.28 -2.30 6.30
N ILE A 138 -0.78 -2.97 5.82
CA ILE A 138 -1.22 -4.25 6.36
C ILE A 138 -0.10 -5.28 6.19
N ARG A 139 0.48 -5.38 5.00
CA ARG A 139 1.65 -6.24 4.73
C ARG A 139 2.82 -5.86 5.64
N THR A 140 3.15 -4.57 5.76
CA THR A 140 4.24 -4.07 6.60
C THR A 140 4.04 -4.45 8.08
N PHE A 141 2.82 -4.32 8.59
CA PHE A 141 2.46 -4.74 9.94
C PHE A 141 2.68 -6.24 10.15
N LEU A 142 2.24 -7.06 9.20
CA LEU A 142 2.39 -8.53 9.27
C LEU A 142 3.86 -8.95 9.22
N GLU A 143 4.65 -8.38 8.30
CA GLU A 143 6.10 -8.66 8.20
C GLU A 143 6.88 -8.16 9.44
N THR A 144 6.51 -6.99 9.98
CA THR A 144 7.12 -6.49 11.23
C THR A 144 6.74 -7.36 12.44
N THR A 145 5.51 -7.90 12.46
CA THR A 145 5.07 -8.86 13.48
C THR A 145 5.87 -10.16 13.35
N ALA A 146 6.13 -10.63 12.14
CA ALA A 146 6.99 -11.78 11.90
C ALA A 146 8.41 -11.53 12.45
N LEU A 147 9.02 -10.37 12.11
CA LEU A 147 10.33 -9.98 12.64
C LEU A 147 10.35 -9.99 14.18
N PHE A 148 9.34 -9.41 14.81
CA PHE A 148 9.22 -9.36 16.27
C PHE A 148 9.23 -10.76 16.91
N TYR A 149 8.47 -11.71 16.35
CA TYR A 149 8.45 -13.07 16.84
C TYR A 149 9.73 -13.86 16.53
N LEU A 150 10.34 -13.67 15.37
CA LEU A 150 11.59 -14.32 14.97
C LEU A 150 12.78 -13.86 15.84
N LEU A 151 12.83 -12.59 16.21
CA LEU A 151 13.84 -12.06 17.14
C LEU A 151 13.73 -12.70 18.53
N ARG A 152 12.53 -13.12 18.92
CA ARG A 152 12.24 -13.84 20.16
C ARG A 152 12.36 -15.36 20.04
N GLY A 153 12.86 -15.87 18.91
CA GLY A 153 13.06 -17.30 18.68
C GLY A 153 11.80 -18.09 18.31
N SER A 154 10.65 -17.43 18.10
CA SER A 154 9.38 -18.09 17.77
C SER A 154 9.20 -18.22 16.26
N TRP A 155 9.87 -19.21 15.64
CA TRP A 155 9.81 -19.45 14.20
C TRP A 155 8.40 -19.81 13.69
N LYS A 156 7.59 -20.54 14.48
CA LYS A 156 6.20 -20.88 14.12
C LYS A 156 5.34 -19.64 13.94
N LYS A 157 5.36 -18.72 14.93
CA LYS A 157 4.62 -17.47 14.84
C LYS A 157 5.18 -16.56 13.76
N GLY A 158 6.51 -16.46 13.63
CA GLY A 158 7.15 -15.72 12.57
C GLY A 158 6.73 -16.20 11.17
N GLY A 159 6.76 -17.51 10.93
CA GLY A 159 6.30 -18.10 9.68
C GLY A 159 4.80 -17.90 9.44
N LEU A 160 3.95 -18.03 10.48
CA LEU A 160 2.51 -17.73 10.38
C LEU A 160 2.27 -16.31 9.85
N PHE A 161 2.90 -15.30 10.46
CA PHE A 161 2.71 -13.91 10.04
C PHE A 161 3.32 -13.61 8.65
N LEU A 162 4.42 -14.28 8.27
CA LEU A 162 4.92 -14.22 6.89
C LEU A 162 3.94 -14.84 5.90
N GLY A 163 3.31 -15.96 6.24
CA GLY A 163 2.27 -16.58 5.41
C GLY A 163 1.06 -15.66 5.22
N LEU A 164 0.61 -14.97 6.27
CA LEU A 164 -0.43 -13.95 6.16
C LEU A 164 0.02 -12.74 5.30
N ALA A 165 1.29 -12.33 5.40
CA ALA A 165 1.84 -11.28 4.54
C ALA A 165 1.88 -11.71 3.06
N ILE A 166 2.26 -12.97 2.76
CA ILE A 166 2.19 -13.55 1.41
C ILE A 166 0.74 -13.59 0.93
N GLY A 167 -0.19 -14.00 1.81
CA GLY A 167 -1.63 -13.97 1.53
C GLY A 167 -2.17 -12.56 1.25
N THR A 168 -1.52 -11.52 1.77
CA THR A 168 -1.86 -10.12 1.48
C THR A 168 -1.29 -9.66 0.14
N LYS A 169 -0.02 -9.98 -0.13
CA LYS A 169 0.68 -9.58 -1.36
C LYS A 169 1.78 -10.58 -1.67
N TRP A 170 1.71 -11.24 -2.83
CA TRP A 170 2.64 -12.31 -3.22
C TRP A 170 4.13 -11.88 -3.18
N LEU A 171 4.43 -10.58 -3.34
CA LEU A 171 5.79 -10.03 -3.19
C LEU A 171 6.44 -10.37 -1.84
N ALA A 172 5.67 -10.72 -0.81
CA ALA A 172 6.20 -11.20 0.47
C ALA A 172 6.85 -12.58 0.39
N LEU A 173 6.77 -13.30 -0.75
CA LEU A 173 7.61 -14.48 -1.01
C LEU A 173 9.10 -14.11 -1.00
N GLY A 174 9.46 -12.95 -1.55
CA GLY A 174 10.84 -12.44 -1.45
C GLY A 174 11.26 -12.18 0.00
N SER A 175 10.35 -11.65 0.81
CA SER A 175 10.57 -11.49 2.26
C SER A 175 10.78 -12.85 2.94
N LEU A 176 9.98 -13.87 2.60
CA LEU A 176 10.13 -15.22 3.13
C LEU A 176 11.55 -15.78 2.90
N VAL A 177 12.09 -15.60 1.67
CA VAL A 177 13.46 -16.02 1.36
C VAL A 177 14.46 -15.29 2.26
N ILE A 178 14.37 -13.96 2.38
CA ILE A 178 15.26 -13.17 3.22
C ILE A 178 15.19 -13.62 4.68
N TYR A 179 13.99 -13.77 5.22
CA TYR A 179 13.81 -14.20 6.61
C TYR A 179 14.30 -15.62 6.85
N ALA A 180 14.12 -16.54 5.89
CA ALA A 180 14.66 -17.89 5.97
C ALA A 180 16.19 -17.92 5.99
N LEU A 181 16.84 -17.08 5.16
CA LEU A 181 18.30 -16.92 5.15
C LEU A 181 18.84 -16.38 6.48
N VAL A 182 18.12 -15.45 7.13
CA VAL A 182 18.57 -14.77 8.34
C VAL A 182 18.23 -15.54 9.63
N PHE A 183 17.07 -16.20 9.68
CA PHE A 183 16.55 -16.84 10.90
C PHE A 183 16.47 -18.37 10.82
N GLY A 184 16.64 -18.96 9.63
CA GLY A 184 16.60 -20.39 9.40
C GLY A 184 15.35 -20.85 8.62
N THR A 185 15.45 -22.00 7.98
CA THR A 185 14.43 -22.57 7.08
C THR A 185 13.14 -23.09 7.77
N PRO A 186 13.11 -23.49 9.06
CA PRO A 186 11.88 -24.02 9.67
C PRO A 186 10.66 -23.12 9.55
N LEU A 187 10.85 -21.78 9.44
CA LEU A 187 9.75 -20.82 9.32
C LEU A 187 9.01 -20.93 7.97
N ILE A 188 9.63 -21.57 6.96
CA ILE A 188 9.04 -21.72 5.62
C ILE A 188 7.76 -22.56 5.71
N PHE A 189 7.77 -23.65 6.47
CA PHE A 189 6.63 -24.56 6.56
C PHE A 189 5.33 -23.85 6.99
N PRO A 190 5.25 -23.17 8.16
CA PRO A 190 4.04 -22.46 8.53
C PRO A 190 3.68 -21.31 7.59
N ALA A 191 4.67 -20.65 6.96
CA ALA A 191 4.41 -19.60 6.00
C ALA A 191 3.71 -20.12 4.74
N LEU A 192 4.23 -21.19 4.16
CA LEU A 192 3.62 -21.81 2.97
C LEU A 192 2.27 -22.43 3.29
N LEU A 193 2.12 -23.10 4.44
CA LEU A 193 0.84 -23.68 4.84
C LEU A 193 -0.29 -22.64 4.89
N VAL A 194 -0.02 -21.46 5.41
CA VAL A 194 -1.00 -20.35 5.50
C VAL A 194 -1.27 -19.69 4.15
N SER A 195 -0.26 -19.60 3.28
CA SER A 195 -0.43 -18.97 1.96
C SER A 195 -0.90 -19.92 0.87
N LEU A 196 -0.81 -21.23 1.08
CA LEU A 196 -1.18 -22.28 0.10
C LEU A 196 -2.58 -22.11 -0.49
N PRO A 197 -3.64 -21.76 0.26
CA PRO A 197 -4.98 -21.58 -0.31
C PRO A 197 -5.04 -20.59 -1.48
N TRP A 198 -4.23 -19.51 -1.42
CA TRP A 198 -4.19 -18.50 -2.48
C TRP A 198 -3.56 -19.04 -3.77
N PHE A 199 -2.47 -19.80 -3.66
CA PHE A 199 -1.82 -20.44 -4.81
C PHE A 199 -2.68 -21.54 -5.41
N TYR A 200 -3.42 -22.27 -4.57
CA TYR A 200 -4.41 -23.24 -5.02
C TYR A 200 -5.54 -22.57 -5.81
N LEU A 201 -6.09 -21.45 -5.32
CA LEU A 201 -7.11 -20.69 -6.04
C LEU A 201 -6.60 -20.19 -7.40
N ALA A 202 -5.36 -19.65 -7.44
CA ALA A 202 -4.75 -19.23 -8.70
C ALA A 202 -4.65 -20.40 -9.70
N TYR A 203 -4.18 -21.57 -9.23
CA TYR A 203 -4.11 -22.78 -10.05
C TYR A 203 -5.50 -23.25 -10.53
N PHE A 204 -6.49 -23.23 -9.64
CA PHE A 204 -7.85 -23.68 -9.96
C PHE A 204 -8.48 -22.85 -11.10
N TYR A 205 -8.31 -21.51 -11.07
CA TYR A 205 -8.90 -20.64 -12.08
C TYR A 205 -8.07 -20.48 -13.36
N THR A 206 -6.76 -20.65 -13.31
CA THR A 206 -5.87 -20.29 -14.43
C THR A 206 -4.93 -21.43 -14.88
N GLY A 207 -4.90 -22.54 -14.14
CA GLY A 207 -3.89 -23.61 -14.36
C GLY A 207 -2.47 -23.22 -13.92
N ASN A 208 -2.27 -22.01 -13.40
CA ASN A 208 -0.96 -21.49 -12.99
C ASN A 208 -1.00 -21.02 -11.54
N PRO A 209 -0.35 -21.70 -10.58
CA PRO A 209 -0.40 -21.34 -9.16
C PRO A 209 0.25 -20.00 -8.85
N VAL A 210 1.12 -19.49 -9.71
CA VAL A 210 1.81 -18.20 -9.54
C VAL A 210 1.36 -17.15 -10.56
N TYR A 211 0.17 -17.35 -11.12
CA TYR A 211 -0.43 -16.37 -12.05
C TYR A 211 -0.38 -14.95 -11.46
N PRO A 212 -0.08 -13.90 -12.24
CA PRO A 212 0.09 -13.86 -13.71
C PRO A 212 1.54 -14.09 -14.19
N LEU A 213 2.45 -14.49 -13.31
CA LEU A 213 3.80 -14.84 -13.74
C LEU A 213 3.78 -15.99 -14.75
N PHE A 214 4.63 -15.93 -15.75
CA PHE A 214 4.74 -16.94 -16.85
C PHE A 214 3.46 -17.12 -17.68
N SER A 215 2.48 -16.20 -17.60
CA SER A 215 1.23 -16.28 -18.37
C SER A 215 1.21 -15.42 -19.64
N GLY A 216 2.24 -14.59 -19.87
CA GLY A 216 2.25 -13.61 -20.94
C GLY A 216 1.43 -12.33 -20.65
N VAL A 217 0.67 -12.30 -19.57
CA VAL A 217 -0.10 -11.10 -19.14
C VAL A 217 0.84 -10.01 -18.62
N ILE A 218 1.91 -10.41 -17.93
CA ILE A 218 2.99 -9.50 -17.50
C ILE A 218 4.21 -9.79 -18.37
N THR A 219 4.48 -8.92 -19.32
CA THR A 219 5.57 -9.10 -20.30
C THR A 219 6.96 -8.70 -19.76
N ASN A 220 7.02 -7.87 -18.71
CA ASN A 220 8.26 -7.24 -18.22
C ASN A 220 8.62 -7.63 -16.77
N SER A 221 8.25 -8.81 -16.30
CA SER A 221 8.35 -9.19 -14.88
C SER A 221 9.77 -9.46 -14.37
N PHE A 222 10.74 -9.63 -15.23
CA PHE A 222 12.12 -9.91 -14.84
C PHE A 222 13.08 -8.90 -15.45
N VAL A 223 13.72 -8.16 -14.57
CA VAL A 223 14.77 -7.19 -14.91
C VAL A 223 15.99 -7.93 -15.44
N GLY A 224 16.46 -7.59 -16.63
CA GLY A 224 17.74 -8.09 -17.14
C GLY A 224 18.90 -7.65 -16.23
N PHE A 225 20.00 -8.44 -16.18
CA PHE A 225 21.16 -8.16 -15.32
C PHE A 225 21.68 -6.72 -15.43
N GLY A 226 21.69 -6.12 -16.63
CA GLY A 226 22.10 -4.74 -16.85
C GLY A 226 21.19 -3.71 -16.18
N SER A 227 19.87 -3.98 -16.12
CA SER A 227 18.90 -3.13 -15.45
C SER A 227 19.02 -3.19 -13.94
N ILE A 228 19.31 -4.38 -13.38
CA ILE A 228 19.58 -4.55 -11.92
C ILE A 228 20.72 -3.64 -11.48
N PHE A 229 21.84 -3.67 -12.21
CA PHE A 229 23.00 -2.86 -11.89
C PHE A 229 22.68 -1.35 -11.98
N ARG A 230 21.96 -0.94 -13.02
CA ARG A 230 21.48 0.44 -13.16
C ARG A 230 20.58 0.86 -11.99
N HIS A 231 19.61 0.01 -11.60
CA HIS A 231 18.71 0.29 -10.47
C HIS A 231 19.47 0.41 -9.15
N LEU A 232 20.48 -0.44 -8.91
CA LEU A 232 21.32 -0.35 -7.70
C LEU A 232 22.13 0.95 -7.67
N ILE A 233 22.72 1.38 -8.79
CA ILE A 233 23.44 2.66 -8.88
C ILE A 233 22.49 3.84 -8.68
N MET A 234 21.30 3.79 -9.27
CA MET A 234 20.29 4.84 -9.17
C MET A 234 19.47 4.78 -7.87
N ALA A 235 19.69 3.79 -7.02
CA ALA A 235 18.95 3.59 -5.78
C ALA A 235 18.89 4.84 -4.88
N PRO A 236 19.99 5.58 -4.62
CA PRO A 236 19.91 6.79 -3.81
C PRO A 236 18.99 7.84 -4.41
N TYR A 237 18.96 7.95 -5.74
CA TYR A 237 18.08 8.87 -6.45
C TYR A 237 16.61 8.43 -6.34
N TYR A 238 16.30 7.16 -6.61
CA TYR A 238 14.92 6.65 -6.53
C TYR A 238 14.33 6.72 -5.12
N LEU A 239 15.15 6.50 -4.08
CA LEU A 239 14.70 6.53 -2.69
C LEU A 239 14.53 7.94 -2.12
N THR A 240 15.20 8.93 -2.69
CA THR A 240 15.16 10.32 -2.21
C THR A 240 14.35 11.25 -3.11
N LYS A 241 13.95 10.80 -4.30
CA LYS A 241 13.19 11.58 -5.27
C LYS A 241 11.82 11.98 -4.72
N PRO A 242 11.43 13.27 -4.73
CA PRO A 242 10.14 13.75 -4.25
C PRO A 242 9.04 13.57 -5.32
N PHE A 243 8.68 12.32 -5.65
CA PHE A 243 7.57 11.98 -6.54
C PHE A 243 6.54 11.12 -5.80
N ASP A 244 5.56 10.54 -6.52
CA ASP A 244 4.46 9.75 -5.93
C ASP A 244 4.93 8.66 -4.98
N ASP A 245 6.12 8.11 -5.22
CA ASP A 245 6.76 7.09 -4.40
C ASP A 245 7.76 7.62 -3.38
N PHE A 246 7.78 8.93 -3.10
CA PHE A 246 8.68 9.50 -2.12
C PHE A 246 8.46 8.89 -0.72
N LEU A 247 9.54 8.43 -0.10
CA LEU A 247 9.50 7.87 1.26
C LEU A 247 9.84 8.93 2.32
N SER A 248 11.12 9.28 2.35
CA SER A 248 11.69 10.18 3.35
C SER A 248 13.04 10.69 2.88
N PRO A 249 13.42 11.95 3.19
CA PRO A 249 14.74 12.47 2.86
C PRO A 249 15.89 11.71 3.60
N LEU A 250 15.56 10.94 4.64
CA LEU A 250 16.56 10.23 5.44
C LEU A 250 16.80 8.77 4.99
N ILE A 251 16.07 8.26 4.00
CA ILE A 251 16.09 6.83 3.67
C ILE A 251 17.48 6.33 3.26
N GLY A 252 18.23 7.12 2.48
CA GLY A 252 19.61 6.79 2.12
C GLY A 252 20.55 6.73 3.32
N LEU A 253 20.40 7.66 4.28
CA LEU A 253 21.13 7.64 5.54
C LEU A 253 20.79 6.39 6.35
N LEU A 254 19.51 6.02 6.47
CA LEU A 254 19.10 4.81 7.19
C LEU A 254 19.70 3.55 6.57
N PHE A 255 19.79 3.47 5.23
CA PHE A 255 20.41 2.35 4.54
C PHE A 255 21.92 2.25 4.87
N ILE A 256 22.66 3.38 4.82
CA ILE A 256 24.07 3.41 5.18
C ILE A 256 24.29 3.00 6.64
N LEU A 257 23.45 3.50 7.55
CA LEU A 257 23.54 3.13 8.97
C LEU A 257 23.23 1.65 9.20
N ALA A 258 22.29 1.07 8.44
CA ALA A 258 22.01 -0.37 8.49
C ALA A 258 23.19 -1.20 7.97
N LEU A 259 23.88 -0.77 6.91
CA LEU A 259 25.11 -1.40 6.43
C LEU A 259 26.21 -1.38 7.49
N LEU A 260 26.42 -0.24 8.15
CA LEU A 260 27.40 -0.12 9.24
C LEU A 260 27.04 -1.01 10.44
N ALA A 261 25.75 -1.16 10.73
CA ALA A 261 25.26 -1.98 11.82
C ALA A 261 25.45 -3.51 11.59
N LEU A 262 25.71 -3.94 10.35
CA LEU A 262 26.11 -5.34 10.06
C LEU A 262 27.39 -5.75 10.80
N ARG A 263 28.27 -4.80 11.13
CA ARG A 263 29.51 -5.03 11.89
C ARG A 263 29.27 -5.22 13.39
N SER A 264 28.02 -5.10 13.86
CA SER A 264 27.68 -5.24 15.28
C SER A 264 27.95 -6.65 15.78
N GLU A 265 28.54 -6.76 16.97
CA GLU A 265 28.70 -8.03 17.68
C GLU A 265 27.37 -8.61 18.18
N LYS A 266 26.36 -7.74 18.41
CA LYS A 266 25.03 -8.17 18.84
C LYS A 266 24.31 -8.90 17.73
N LYS A 267 24.14 -10.22 17.90
CA LYS A 267 23.49 -11.10 16.91
C LYS A 267 22.10 -10.61 16.47
N SER A 268 21.30 -10.08 17.41
CA SER A 268 19.97 -9.55 17.10
C SER A 268 20.05 -8.34 16.16
N LEU A 269 20.93 -7.38 16.44
CA LEU A 269 21.10 -6.20 15.61
C LEU A 269 21.61 -6.57 14.22
N ARG A 270 22.61 -7.45 14.13
CA ARG A 270 23.13 -7.94 12.84
C ARG A 270 22.03 -8.62 11.99
N ARG A 271 21.14 -9.43 12.61
CA ARG A 271 20.00 -10.04 11.93
C ARG A 271 19.00 -9.01 11.40
N ILE A 272 18.65 -8.01 12.22
CA ILE A 272 17.75 -6.91 11.80
C ILE A 272 18.38 -6.15 10.63
N SER A 273 19.68 -5.85 10.71
CA SER A 273 20.42 -5.16 9.65
C SER A 273 20.50 -5.97 8.35
N LEU A 274 20.66 -7.29 8.43
CA LEU A 274 20.60 -8.16 7.26
C LEU A 274 19.24 -8.12 6.59
N VAL A 275 18.13 -8.22 7.36
CA VAL A 275 16.78 -8.07 6.80
C VAL A 275 16.61 -6.70 6.14
N ALA A 276 17.07 -5.63 6.79
CA ALA A 276 16.99 -4.27 6.28
C ALA A 276 17.73 -4.12 4.94
N VAL A 277 18.98 -4.56 4.87
CA VAL A 277 19.84 -4.41 3.69
C VAL A 277 19.34 -5.30 2.55
N LEU A 278 19.13 -6.60 2.81
CA LEU A 278 18.67 -7.54 1.78
C LEU A 278 17.28 -7.16 1.25
N GLY A 279 16.38 -6.71 2.13
CA GLY A 279 15.05 -6.23 1.74
C GLY A 279 15.11 -4.94 0.91
N SER A 280 16.00 -4.02 1.25
CA SER A 280 16.22 -2.82 0.44
C SER A 280 16.76 -3.18 -0.95
N CYS A 281 17.74 -4.07 -1.03
CA CYS A 281 18.26 -4.56 -2.31
C CYS A 281 17.17 -5.25 -3.15
N LEU A 282 16.36 -6.12 -2.54
CA LEU A 282 15.24 -6.76 -3.21
C LEU A 282 14.26 -5.73 -3.79
N SER A 283 13.92 -4.71 -3.01
CA SER A 283 12.97 -3.67 -3.43
C SER A 283 13.44 -2.86 -4.64
N LEU A 284 14.76 -2.73 -4.81
CA LEU A 284 15.39 -1.99 -5.90
C LEU A 284 15.55 -2.84 -7.18
N ILE A 285 15.51 -4.16 -7.05
CA ILE A 285 15.63 -5.09 -8.19
C ILE A 285 14.29 -5.26 -8.90
N LEU A 286 13.17 -4.99 -8.24
CA LEU A 286 11.85 -5.11 -8.83
C LEU A 286 11.60 -3.99 -9.86
N ASP A 287 10.99 -4.33 -10.99
CA ASP A 287 10.71 -3.41 -12.09
C ASP A 287 9.19 -3.19 -12.25
N PRO A 288 8.73 -1.93 -12.30
CA PRO A 288 9.46 -0.69 -12.03
C PRO A 288 9.82 -0.56 -10.53
N PRO A 289 10.97 0.06 -10.19
CA PRO A 289 11.35 0.27 -8.81
C PRO A 289 10.37 1.22 -8.14
N SER A 290 9.78 0.77 -7.02
CA SER A 290 8.84 1.56 -6.23
C SER A 290 9.24 1.54 -4.77
N SER A 291 9.21 2.69 -4.11
CA SER A 291 9.46 2.79 -2.67
C SER A 291 8.40 2.06 -1.83
N ARG A 292 7.23 1.76 -2.40
CA ARG A 292 6.21 0.90 -1.78
C ARG A 292 6.74 -0.51 -1.53
N PHE A 293 7.65 -1.02 -2.37
CA PHE A 293 8.27 -2.33 -2.17
C PHE A 293 9.26 -2.33 -0.99
N LEU A 294 9.84 -1.16 -0.66
CA LEU A 294 10.71 -0.99 0.49
C LEU A 294 9.93 -0.88 1.82
N LEU A 295 8.67 -0.49 1.77
CA LEU A 295 7.87 -0.20 2.96
C LEU A 295 7.86 -1.34 4.00
N PRO A 296 7.75 -2.64 3.65
CA PRO A 296 7.81 -3.73 4.62
C PRO A 296 9.17 -3.89 5.32
N PHE A 297 10.24 -3.38 4.72
CA PHE A 297 11.60 -3.42 5.26
C PHE A 297 11.99 -2.13 6.01
N LEU A 298 11.20 -1.07 5.87
CA LEU A 298 11.43 0.21 6.57
C LEU A 298 11.51 0.05 8.10
N PRO A 299 10.66 -0.76 8.77
CA PRO A 299 10.81 -1.00 10.21
C PRO A 299 12.17 -1.57 10.61
N SER A 300 12.72 -2.51 9.83
CA SER A 300 14.05 -3.07 10.08
C SER A 300 15.17 -2.07 9.82
N LEU A 301 15.07 -1.22 8.78
CA LEU A 301 15.96 -0.09 8.54
C LEU A 301 15.97 0.88 9.72
N VAL A 302 14.80 1.25 10.20
CA VAL A 302 14.64 2.17 11.35
C VAL A 302 15.23 1.58 12.61
N VAL A 303 14.88 0.34 12.97
CA VAL A 303 15.38 -0.30 14.20
C VAL A 303 16.88 -0.49 14.15
N SER A 304 17.41 -0.91 13.01
CA SER A 304 18.86 -1.07 12.80
C SER A 304 19.61 0.25 12.99
N SER A 305 19.16 1.30 12.30
CA SER A 305 19.81 2.62 12.33
C SER A 305 19.75 3.26 13.72
N VAL A 306 18.58 3.22 14.36
CA VAL A 306 18.41 3.76 15.73
C VAL A 306 19.30 3.02 16.72
N SER A 307 19.34 1.67 16.65
CA SER A 307 20.15 0.86 17.56
C SER A 307 21.66 1.09 17.35
N PHE A 308 22.09 1.31 16.11
CA PHE A 308 23.47 1.62 15.78
C PHE A 308 23.87 3.02 16.30
N VAL A 309 23.08 4.05 15.94
CA VAL A 309 23.41 5.45 16.32
C VAL A 309 23.36 5.64 17.83
N SER A 310 22.41 5.02 18.53
CA SER A 310 22.31 5.09 19.99
C SER A 310 23.56 4.56 20.70
N ALA A 311 24.28 3.63 20.10
CA ALA A 311 25.49 3.01 20.63
C ALA A 311 26.78 3.79 20.30
N LEU A 312 26.72 4.83 19.47
CA LEU A 312 27.92 5.63 19.12
C LEU A 312 28.46 6.40 20.35
N ASN A 313 29.75 6.38 20.54
CA ASN A 313 30.40 7.05 21.68
C ASN A 313 30.32 8.58 21.59
N LYS A 314 30.46 9.16 20.39
CA LYS A 314 30.44 10.59 20.19
C LYS A 314 29.03 11.17 20.28
N VAL A 315 28.78 11.99 21.29
CA VAL A 315 27.46 12.58 21.59
C VAL A 315 26.90 13.40 20.43
N TRP A 316 27.76 14.13 19.72
CA TRP A 316 27.34 15.00 18.64
C TRP A 316 26.72 14.24 17.46
N TYR A 317 27.20 13.05 17.09
CA TYR A 317 26.55 12.21 16.06
C TYR A 317 25.11 11.86 16.44
N ARG A 318 24.89 11.52 17.71
CA ARG A 318 23.55 11.22 18.25
C ARG A 318 22.65 12.44 18.21
N GLN A 319 23.18 13.63 18.55
CA GLN A 319 22.43 14.89 18.53
C GLN A 319 22.05 15.31 17.10
N VAL A 320 23.00 15.23 16.15
CA VAL A 320 22.76 15.52 14.74
C VAL A 320 21.70 14.58 14.16
N PHE A 321 21.77 13.28 14.47
CA PHE A 321 20.77 12.33 14.00
C PHE A 321 19.38 12.67 14.53
N VAL A 322 19.23 12.94 15.83
CA VAL A 322 17.94 13.33 16.42
C VAL A 322 17.42 14.62 15.81
N PHE A 323 18.30 15.61 15.58
CA PHE A 323 17.94 16.87 14.91
C PHE A 323 17.39 16.62 13.49
N LEU A 324 18.08 15.79 12.69
CA LEU A 324 17.63 15.43 11.35
C LEU A 324 16.26 14.71 11.36
N VAL A 325 16.02 13.84 12.35
CA VAL A 325 14.73 13.16 12.53
C VAL A 325 13.63 14.17 12.86
N CYS A 326 13.88 15.11 13.76
CA CYS A 326 12.92 16.16 14.07
C CYS A 326 12.63 17.02 12.83
N LEU A 327 13.66 17.44 12.11
CA LEU A 327 13.53 18.25 10.89
C LEU A 327 12.70 17.51 9.83
N SER A 328 13.02 16.25 9.59
CA SER A 328 12.25 15.38 8.66
C SER A 328 10.78 15.24 9.10
N GLY A 329 10.53 15.06 10.42
CA GLY A 329 9.18 14.94 10.95
C GLY A 329 8.33 16.18 10.70
N PHE A 330 8.88 17.37 10.95
CA PHE A 330 8.19 18.64 10.66
C PHE A 330 8.03 18.89 9.15
N PHE A 331 9.03 18.53 8.34
CA PHE A 331 8.95 18.63 6.90
C PHE A 331 7.78 17.79 6.35
N ILE A 332 7.69 16.51 6.74
CA ILE A 332 6.59 15.63 6.32
C ILE A 332 5.24 16.12 6.85
N LEU A 333 5.19 16.59 8.11
CA LEU A 333 3.97 17.19 8.66
C LEU A 333 3.49 18.40 7.83
N SER A 334 4.40 19.28 7.45
CA SER A 334 4.09 20.45 6.61
C SER A 334 3.53 20.05 5.25
N LEU A 335 4.19 19.10 4.57
CA LEU A 335 3.69 18.56 3.30
C LEU A 335 2.31 17.91 3.46
N ARG A 336 2.07 17.21 4.58
CA ARG A 336 0.80 16.55 4.81
C ARG A 336 -0.33 17.53 5.09
N VAL A 337 -0.06 18.59 5.86
CA VAL A 337 -1.00 19.69 6.08
C VAL A 337 -1.38 20.35 4.75
N MET A 338 -0.39 20.65 3.90
CA MET A 338 -0.64 21.19 2.56
C MET A 338 -1.50 20.25 1.70
N ALA A 339 -1.19 18.94 1.71
CA ALA A 339 -1.96 17.96 0.95
C ALA A 339 -3.39 17.79 1.48
N MET A 340 -3.62 18.07 2.77
CA MET A 340 -4.94 17.99 3.39
C MET A 340 -5.84 19.22 3.13
N SER A 341 -5.27 20.36 2.80
CA SER A 341 -6.04 21.59 2.57
C SER A 341 -7.13 21.43 1.50
N LYS A 342 -6.89 20.58 0.49
CA LYS A 342 -7.88 20.27 -0.54
C LYS A 342 -9.18 19.64 0.00
N TYR A 343 -9.13 18.97 1.17
CA TYR A 343 -10.30 18.34 1.78
C TYR A 343 -11.07 19.27 2.72
N LEU A 344 -10.60 20.51 2.97
CA LEU A 344 -11.28 21.46 3.82
C LEU A 344 -12.75 21.72 3.41
N PRO A 345 -13.09 21.92 2.12
CA PRO A 345 -14.47 22.10 1.68
C PRO A 345 -15.38 20.90 2.02
N LEU A 346 -14.83 19.67 1.98
CA LEU A 346 -15.57 18.47 2.41
C LEU A 346 -15.86 18.48 3.91
N PHE A 347 -14.87 18.78 4.74
CA PHE A 347 -15.02 18.80 6.19
C PHE A 347 -15.92 19.93 6.69
N THR A 348 -15.99 21.02 5.94
CA THR A 348 -16.90 22.17 6.25
C THR A 348 -18.29 22.00 5.64
N GLY A 349 -18.56 20.90 4.90
CA GLY A 349 -19.85 20.67 4.23
C GLY A 349 -20.16 21.61 3.07
N GLN A 350 -19.16 22.33 2.56
CA GLN A 350 -19.32 23.24 1.41
C GLN A 350 -19.45 22.48 0.08
N VAL A 351 -18.91 21.29 -0.01
CA VAL A 351 -18.89 20.45 -1.21
C VAL A 351 -19.28 19.05 -0.83
N SER A 352 -20.12 18.38 -1.63
CA SER A 352 -20.44 16.96 -1.48
C SER A 352 -19.25 16.07 -1.88
N SER A 353 -19.28 14.80 -1.49
CA SER A 353 -18.24 13.84 -1.89
C SER A 353 -18.21 13.62 -3.40
N THR A 354 -19.33 13.67 -4.07
CA THR A 354 -19.45 13.53 -5.54
C THR A 354 -18.86 14.76 -6.24
N ASP A 355 -19.28 15.95 -5.88
CA ASP A 355 -18.76 17.20 -6.47
C ASP A 355 -17.25 17.34 -6.23
N PHE A 356 -16.77 16.89 -5.05
CA PHE A 356 -15.35 16.86 -4.76
C PHE A 356 -14.60 15.93 -5.73
N LEU A 357 -15.08 14.71 -5.96
CA LEU A 357 -14.45 13.77 -6.89
C LEU A 357 -14.46 14.30 -8.32
N ASP A 358 -15.58 14.87 -8.76
CA ASP A 358 -15.71 15.47 -10.10
C ASP A 358 -14.73 16.63 -10.29
N SER A 359 -14.52 17.46 -9.26
CA SER A 359 -13.54 18.55 -9.30
C SER A 359 -12.08 18.09 -9.41
N PHE A 360 -11.80 16.81 -9.12
CA PHE A 360 -10.49 16.18 -9.25
C PHE A 360 -10.43 15.12 -10.36
N ALA A 361 -11.40 15.08 -11.28
CA ALA A 361 -11.47 14.09 -12.36
C ALA A 361 -10.16 14.03 -13.19
N ASP A 362 -9.52 15.16 -13.48
CA ASP A 362 -8.24 15.22 -14.19
C ASP A 362 -7.10 14.47 -13.50
N ARG A 363 -7.20 14.25 -12.19
CA ARG A 363 -6.24 13.47 -11.39
C ARG A 363 -6.65 12.01 -11.18
N LEU A 364 -7.80 11.64 -11.71
CA LEU A 364 -8.40 10.32 -11.61
C LEU A 364 -8.64 9.75 -13.02
N PRO A 365 -7.58 9.57 -13.84
CA PRO A 365 -7.75 9.12 -15.22
C PRO A 365 -8.50 7.80 -15.27
N GLU A 366 -9.37 7.66 -16.26
CA GLU A 366 -10.17 6.46 -16.52
C GLU A 366 -10.97 5.96 -15.29
N THR A 367 -11.30 6.88 -14.37
CA THR A 367 -12.12 6.57 -13.18
C THR A 367 -13.59 6.85 -13.51
N PHE A 368 -14.45 5.88 -13.17
CA PHE A 368 -15.89 6.09 -13.26
C PHE A 368 -16.35 7.06 -12.16
N LEU A 369 -16.95 8.16 -12.54
CA LEU A 369 -17.59 9.16 -11.67
C LEU A 369 -18.99 9.43 -12.18
N ASP A 370 -19.98 9.39 -11.30
CA ASP A 370 -21.43 9.52 -11.61
C ASP A 370 -22.05 10.63 -10.75
N GLY A 371 -21.49 11.85 -10.84
CA GLY A 371 -21.89 12.98 -10.03
C GLY A 371 -23.36 13.38 -10.24
N ASP A 372 -23.89 13.19 -11.43
CA ASP A 372 -25.28 13.43 -11.80
C ASP A 372 -26.22 12.22 -11.58
N HIS A 373 -25.69 11.10 -11.11
CA HIS A 373 -26.40 9.86 -10.78
C HIS A 373 -27.11 9.19 -11.96
N PHE A 374 -26.81 9.55 -13.21
CA PHE A 374 -27.48 9.01 -14.37
C PHE A 374 -27.36 7.48 -14.50
N VAL A 375 -26.15 6.93 -14.31
CA VAL A 375 -25.94 5.47 -14.37
C VAL A 375 -26.63 4.75 -13.22
N ARG A 376 -26.67 5.36 -12.03
CA ARG A 376 -27.39 4.81 -10.88
C ARG A 376 -28.88 4.68 -11.15
N ASP A 377 -29.45 5.63 -11.85
CA ASP A 377 -30.91 5.75 -12.08
C ASP A 377 -31.39 5.00 -13.34
N LEU A 378 -30.51 4.32 -14.08
CA LEU A 378 -30.89 3.42 -15.17
C LEU A 378 -31.84 2.28 -14.68
N PRO A 379 -32.71 1.69 -15.55
CA PRO A 379 -33.60 0.60 -15.15
C PRO A 379 -32.86 -0.53 -14.43
N GLN A 380 -33.43 -1.03 -13.33
CA GLN A 380 -32.70 -1.95 -12.42
C GLN A 380 -32.29 -3.27 -13.06
N ASP A 381 -33.12 -3.79 -13.95
CA ASP A 381 -32.90 -5.08 -14.64
C ASP A 381 -31.96 -4.97 -15.85
N SER A 382 -31.47 -3.75 -16.16
CA SER A 382 -30.62 -3.54 -17.33
C SER A 382 -29.20 -4.09 -17.12
N ARG A 383 -28.71 -4.78 -18.16
CA ARG A 383 -27.34 -5.27 -18.23
C ARG A 383 -26.40 -4.18 -18.76
N ILE A 384 -25.40 -3.85 -17.99
CA ILE A 384 -24.46 -2.77 -18.30
C ILE A 384 -23.11 -3.35 -18.67
N LEU A 385 -22.61 -2.95 -19.83
CA LEU A 385 -21.23 -3.20 -20.27
C LEU A 385 -20.40 -1.93 -20.04
N VAL A 386 -19.19 -2.08 -19.54
CA VAL A 386 -18.24 -0.97 -19.32
C VAL A 386 -17.04 -1.13 -20.26
N ASP A 387 -16.57 -0.04 -20.83
CA ASP A 387 -15.39 0.01 -21.69
C ASP A 387 -14.52 1.20 -21.38
N LYS A 388 -13.18 1.10 -21.62
CA LYS A 388 -12.18 2.17 -21.44
C LYS A 388 -12.11 2.80 -20.06
N LEU A 389 -12.83 2.33 -19.08
CA LEU A 389 -12.77 2.76 -17.70
C LEU A 389 -11.96 1.75 -16.89
N HIS A 390 -11.02 2.23 -16.12
CA HIS A 390 -10.08 1.40 -15.38
C HIS A 390 -10.45 1.27 -13.89
N ASN A 391 -10.82 2.39 -13.26
CA ASN A 391 -11.11 2.50 -11.85
C ASN A 391 -12.63 2.48 -11.62
N LEU A 392 -13.15 1.34 -11.16
CA LEU A 392 -14.61 1.05 -11.20
C LEU A 392 -15.25 0.98 -9.81
N TYR A 393 -14.54 1.32 -8.74
CA TYR A 393 -15.11 1.24 -7.40
C TYR A 393 -16.38 2.07 -7.24
N TYR A 394 -16.42 3.28 -7.81
CA TYR A 394 -17.59 4.17 -7.71
C TYR A 394 -18.75 3.77 -8.64
N PHE A 395 -18.58 2.76 -9.49
CA PHE A 395 -19.67 2.27 -10.34
C PHE A 395 -20.86 1.79 -9.47
N PRO A 396 -22.07 2.33 -9.61
CA PRO A 396 -23.13 2.19 -8.59
C PRO A 396 -23.85 0.85 -8.61
N ARG A 397 -23.64 0.03 -9.65
CA ARG A 397 -24.43 -1.17 -9.96
C ARG A 397 -23.56 -2.36 -10.34
N ASP A 398 -24.18 -3.51 -10.57
CA ASP A 398 -23.53 -4.64 -11.22
C ASP A 398 -23.22 -4.31 -12.69
N PHE A 399 -22.09 -4.75 -13.17
CA PHE A 399 -21.59 -4.51 -14.51
C PHE A 399 -20.68 -5.64 -14.99
N ASP A 400 -20.50 -5.70 -16.30
CA ASP A 400 -19.42 -6.45 -16.93
C ASP A 400 -18.49 -5.48 -17.70
N HIS A 401 -17.25 -5.88 -17.90
CA HIS A 401 -16.28 -5.05 -18.61
C HIS A 401 -15.83 -5.75 -19.89
N THR A 402 -15.60 -4.98 -20.96
CA THR A 402 -15.19 -5.50 -22.29
C THR A 402 -13.93 -6.33 -22.26
N SER A 403 -13.06 -6.13 -21.25
CA SER A 403 -11.80 -6.87 -21.13
C SER A 403 -11.95 -8.31 -20.63
N TRP A 404 -13.11 -8.69 -20.03
CA TRP A 404 -13.34 -10.06 -19.54
C TRP A 404 -14.58 -10.74 -20.12
N VAL A 405 -15.36 -10.03 -20.92
CA VAL A 405 -16.53 -10.59 -21.58
C VAL A 405 -16.17 -10.96 -23.02
N VAL A 406 -16.47 -12.21 -23.40
CA VAL A 406 -16.25 -12.70 -24.78
C VAL A 406 -17.43 -12.33 -25.66
N ASP A 407 -18.66 -12.59 -25.21
CA ASP A 407 -19.89 -12.24 -25.91
C ASP A 407 -20.42 -10.89 -25.42
N ARG A 408 -20.44 -9.91 -26.30
CA ARG A 408 -20.91 -8.54 -26.03
C ARG A 408 -22.40 -8.35 -26.37
N ASN A 409 -23.07 -9.39 -26.79
CA ASN A 409 -24.51 -9.35 -27.09
C ASN A 409 -25.34 -9.38 -25.80
N GLY A 410 -26.52 -8.77 -25.86
CA GLY A 410 -27.47 -8.85 -24.75
C GLY A 410 -27.24 -7.81 -23.64
N TYR A 411 -26.40 -6.80 -23.85
CA TYR A 411 -26.31 -5.63 -22.96
C TYR A 411 -27.27 -4.54 -23.45
N ASP A 412 -27.88 -3.84 -22.50
CA ASP A 412 -28.82 -2.76 -22.77
C ASP A 412 -28.12 -1.43 -22.91
N PHE A 413 -27.07 -1.24 -22.12
CA PHE A 413 -26.26 -0.01 -22.08
C PHE A 413 -24.76 -0.30 -22.12
N LEU A 414 -24.03 0.62 -22.76
CA LEU A 414 -22.58 0.74 -22.66
C LEU A 414 -22.24 2.03 -21.92
N VAL A 415 -21.35 1.92 -20.94
CA VAL A 415 -20.75 3.06 -20.23
C VAL A 415 -19.28 3.13 -20.57
N THR A 416 -18.82 4.27 -21.07
CA THR A 416 -17.44 4.46 -21.56
C THR A 416 -16.96 5.89 -21.37
N ILE A 417 -15.74 6.19 -21.82
CA ILE A 417 -15.17 7.54 -21.84
C ILE A 417 -14.43 7.77 -23.16
N GLY A 418 -14.58 8.98 -23.73
CA GLY A 418 -13.79 9.42 -24.88
C GLY A 418 -14.11 8.71 -26.21
N GLU A 419 -15.29 8.13 -26.37
CA GLU A 419 -15.73 7.55 -27.65
C GLU A 419 -16.28 8.60 -28.62
N ASP A 420 -16.05 8.36 -29.92
CA ASP A 420 -16.70 9.13 -30.99
C ASP A 420 -18.14 8.58 -31.19
N PRO A 421 -19.20 9.33 -30.81
CA PRO A 421 -20.56 8.85 -30.93
C PRO A 421 -20.97 8.43 -32.33
N LYS A 422 -20.32 8.95 -33.37
CA LYS A 422 -20.62 8.62 -34.78
C LYS A 422 -20.06 7.27 -35.22
N LYS A 423 -19.08 6.73 -34.47
CA LYS A 423 -18.43 5.45 -34.80
C LYS A 423 -18.95 4.29 -33.98
N PHE A 424 -19.81 4.57 -32.98
CA PHE A 424 -20.25 3.56 -32.05
C PHE A 424 -21.62 2.97 -32.45
N PRO A 425 -21.84 1.65 -32.39
CA PRO A 425 -23.10 1.01 -32.70
C PRO A 425 -24.11 1.14 -31.54
N GLY A 426 -24.57 2.33 -31.27
CA GLY A 426 -25.54 2.62 -30.21
C GLY A 426 -25.93 4.09 -30.20
N GLN A 427 -27.07 4.39 -29.59
CA GLN A 427 -27.53 5.75 -29.44
C GLN A 427 -26.91 6.37 -28.19
N LEU A 428 -26.10 7.42 -28.32
CA LEU A 428 -25.67 8.23 -27.18
C LEU A 428 -26.89 8.85 -26.51
N ILE A 429 -27.12 8.53 -25.25
CA ILE A 429 -28.26 9.05 -24.49
C ILE A 429 -27.84 10.01 -23.38
N HIS A 430 -26.57 9.97 -22.95
CA HIS A 430 -26.06 10.84 -21.89
C HIS A 430 -24.54 11.03 -21.98
N THR A 431 -24.09 12.22 -21.57
CA THR A 431 -22.68 12.53 -21.30
C THR A 431 -22.64 13.46 -20.08
N ASN A 432 -21.93 13.03 -19.03
CA ASN A 432 -21.81 13.85 -17.83
C ASN A 432 -20.66 14.88 -17.92
N SER A 433 -20.51 15.72 -16.88
CA SER A 433 -19.53 16.80 -16.80
C SER A 433 -18.07 16.34 -16.88
N VAL A 434 -17.78 15.10 -16.48
CA VAL A 434 -16.43 14.51 -16.48
C VAL A 434 -16.14 13.64 -17.72
N GLY A 435 -17.07 13.64 -18.70
CA GLY A 435 -16.89 12.96 -19.98
C GLY A 435 -17.29 11.48 -20.00
N ILE A 436 -17.97 10.97 -18.98
CA ILE A 436 -18.56 9.64 -19.00
C ILE A 436 -19.76 9.65 -19.97
N GLN A 437 -19.75 8.72 -20.90
CA GLN A 437 -20.77 8.56 -21.95
C GLN A 437 -21.58 7.30 -21.70
N VAL A 438 -22.90 7.39 -21.90
CA VAL A 438 -23.83 6.25 -21.82
C VAL A 438 -24.49 6.09 -23.17
N PHE A 439 -24.32 4.92 -23.77
CA PHE A 439 -24.97 4.53 -25.01
C PHE A 439 -26.07 3.50 -24.74
N LYS A 440 -27.23 3.69 -25.33
CA LYS A 440 -28.26 2.66 -25.41
C LYS A 440 -27.93 1.74 -26.58
N LEU A 441 -27.85 0.43 -26.32
CA LEU A 441 -27.47 -0.59 -27.31
C LEU A 441 -28.70 -1.28 -27.95
N ARG A 442 -29.85 -1.26 -27.25
CA ARG A 442 -31.12 -1.86 -27.69
C ARG A 442 -32.27 -0.93 -27.48
#